data_de48622c2f3ce4b0b1e85f8cbdf6a584
#
_entry.id   de48622c2f3ce4b0b1e85f8cbdf6a584
#
_cell.length_a   1.000
_cell.length_b   1.000
_cell.length_c   1.000
_cell.angle_alpha   90.00
_cell.angle_beta   90.00
_cell.angle_gamma   90.00
#
_symmetry.space_group_name_H-M   'P 1'
#
loop_
_entity.id
_entity.type
_entity.pdbx_description
1 polymer ?
#
loop_
_entity_poly.entity_id
_entity_poly.type
_entity_poly.pdbx_seq_one_letter_code
_entity_poly.pdbx_strand_id
1 'polypeptide(L)'
;VTRSTDQAGETIERLESLGAEVLTQPAIEIRAAAIAPLQQVLARIDQFDWIVFSSANGVRYFFHELLKDRDLRRLGSCRLASIGPSTDEALGQFHLHSDLIPQRYVAEQLAEELAPLVSKRSVLLVRASRGREVLVERLRAAGAEVEQVVAYDSCDIESASPEIQRRMDQGEIDWVTVTSSAIAQSLGRLFGESLRNTKLASISPVTTATLESLNHTVAVEASEYNTKGVVDAILATAVK
;
A
#
# COMPACT_ATOMS: atom_id res chain seq x y z
N VAL A 1 6.10 14.91 2.12
CA VAL A 1 5.72 13.63 1.51
C VAL A 1 6.38 12.50 2.27
N THR A 2 5.61 11.44 2.64
CA THR A 2 6.03 10.42 3.62
C THR A 2 6.18 9.01 3.04
N ARG A 3 5.96 8.84 1.74
CA ARG A 3 6.22 7.58 1.03
C ARG A 3 7.73 7.32 0.89
N SER A 4 8.08 6.06 0.63
CA SER A 4 9.45 5.70 0.25
C SER A 4 9.91 6.50 -0.97
N THR A 5 11.20 6.82 -1.03
CA THR A 5 11.77 7.73 -2.05
C THR A 5 11.50 7.29 -3.48
N ASP A 6 11.55 5.98 -3.73
CA ASP A 6 11.25 5.36 -5.03
C ASP A 6 9.79 5.49 -5.50
N GLN A 7 8.88 5.84 -4.59
CA GLN A 7 7.44 5.98 -4.84
C GLN A 7 6.91 7.40 -4.67
N ALA A 8 7.76 8.34 -4.30
CA ALA A 8 7.35 9.71 -4.00
C ALA A 8 7.36 10.64 -5.22
N GLY A 9 8.10 10.28 -6.29
CA GLY A 9 8.42 11.18 -7.42
C GLY A 9 7.21 11.86 -8.04
N GLU A 10 6.21 11.11 -8.50
CA GLU A 10 5.00 11.67 -9.10
C GLU A 10 4.25 12.64 -8.17
N THR A 11 4.18 12.31 -6.88
CA THR A 11 3.53 13.17 -5.88
C THR A 11 4.31 14.46 -5.66
N ILE A 12 5.64 14.37 -5.63
CA ILE A 12 6.55 15.53 -5.48
C ILE A 12 6.39 16.45 -6.68
N GLU A 13 6.59 15.94 -7.90
CA GLU A 13 6.46 16.70 -9.14
C GLU A 13 5.11 17.43 -9.25
N ARG A 14 4.01 16.75 -8.89
CA ARG A 14 2.68 17.34 -8.92
C ARG A 14 2.55 18.47 -7.90
N LEU A 15 3.01 18.29 -6.66
CA LEU A 15 2.94 19.33 -5.62
C LEU A 15 3.81 20.54 -5.99
N GLU A 16 5.03 20.31 -6.49
CA GLU A 16 5.94 21.37 -6.95
C GLU A 16 5.37 22.14 -8.15
N SER A 17 4.73 21.45 -9.11
CA SER A 17 4.06 22.11 -10.24
C SER A 17 2.90 23.02 -9.81
N LEU A 18 2.36 22.81 -8.61
CA LEU A 18 1.34 23.64 -7.98
C LEU A 18 1.91 24.73 -7.07
N GLY A 19 3.24 24.89 -7.04
CA GLY A 19 3.94 25.92 -6.29
C GLY A 19 4.24 25.59 -4.83
N ALA A 20 4.09 24.31 -4.43
CA ALA A 20 4.44 23.89 -3.07
C ALA A 20 5.94 23.68 -2.91
N GLU A 21 6.51 24.06 -1.76
CA GLU A 21 7.79 23.55 -1.29
C GLU A 21 7.59 22.14 -0.76
N VAL A 22 8.25 21.13 -1.35
CA VAL A 22 8.07 19.73 -0.97
C VAL A 22 9.24 19.20 -0.19
N LEU A 23 8.96 18.81 1.06
CA LEU A 23 9.91 18.08 1.90
C LEU A 23 9.63 16.60 1.83
N THR A 24 10.67 15.79 1.72
CA THR A 24 10.56 14.33 1.68
C THR A 24 11.12 13.72 2.95
N GLN A 25 10.25 13.07 3.72
CA GLN A 25 10.61 12.29 4.89
C GLN A 25 9.91 10.93 4.78
N PRO A 26 10.57 9.92 4.25
CA PRO A 26 10.00 8.57 4.28
C PRO A 26 9.68 8.18 5.73
N ALA A 27 8.48 7.66 5.96
CA ALA A 27 8.10 7.14 7.26
C ALA A 27 8.38 5.63 7.36
N ILE A 28 8.43 4.97 6.20
CA ILE A 28 8.73 3.54 6.07
C ILE A 28 9.76 3.32 4.97
N GLU A 29 10.50 2.24 5.11
CA GLU A 29 11.39 1.70 4.09
C GLU A 29 10.85 0.35 3.60
N ILE A 30 10.94 0.13 2.30
CA ILE A 30 10.56 -1.13 1.65
C ILE A 30 11.85 -1.90 1.33
N ARG A 31 11.96 -3.11 1.87
CA ARG A 31 13.11 -4.00 1.68
C ARG A 31 12.68 -5.34 1.13
N ALA A 32 13.58 -6.06 0.48
CA ALA A 32 13.32 -7.44 0.11
C ALA A 32 13.14 -8.29 1.37
N ALA A 33 12.09 -9.11 1.41
CA ALA A 33 11.90 -10.09 2.47
C ALA A 33 12.84 -11.29 2.29
N ALA A 34 12.83 -12.22 3.26
CA ALA A 34 13.52 -13.50 3.12
C ALA A 34 13.04 -14.23 1.86
N ILE A 35 13.97 -14.52 0.94
CA ILE A 35 13.65 -14.99 -0.41
C ILE A 35 13.14 -16.43 -0.45
N ALA A 36 13.60 -17.29 0.46
CA ALA A 36 13.32 -18.72 0.44
C ALA A 36 11.82 -19.08 0.47
N PRO A 37 10.96 -18.46 1.31
CA PRO A 37 9.52 -18.73 1.28
C PRO A 37 8.89 -18.35 -0.07
N LEU A 38 9.29 -17.23 -0.67
CA LEU A 38 8.80 -16.80 -1.97
C LEU A 38 9.21 -17.78 -3.08
N GLN A 39 10.47 -18.23 -3.09
CA GLN A 39 10.96 -19.22 -4.05
C GLN A 39 10.24 -20.57 -3.93
N GLN A 40 9.92 -21.02 -2.70
CA GLN A 40 9.14 -22.24 -2.46
C GLN A 40 7.75 -22.16 -3.07
N VAL A 41 7.09 -21.03 -2.94
CA VAL A 41 5.77 -20.78 -3.54
C VAL A 41 5.88 -20.69 -5.06
N LEU A 42 6.85 -19.97 -5.60
CA LEU A 42 7.07 -19.83 -7.03
C LEU A 42 7.40 -21.16 -7.72
N ALA A 43 7.99 -22.13 -7.01
CA ALA A 43 8.27 -23.46 -7.57
C ALA A 43 6.99 -24.25 -7.92
N ARG A 44 5.86 -23.95 -7.28
CA ARG A 44 4.57 -24.62 -7.43
C ARG A 44 3.43 -23.64 -7.72
N ILE A 45 3.74 -22.53 -8.37
CA ILE A 45 2.76 -21.46 -8.64
C ILE A 45 1.57 -21.93 -9.48
N ASP A 46 1.77 -22.92 -10.32
CA ASP A 46 0.76 -23.61 -11.14
C ASP A 46 -0.26 -24.43 -10.33
N GLN A 47 -0.07 -24.57 -9.01
CA GLN A 47 -1.01 -25.24 -8.11
C GLN A 47 -2.08 -24.28 -7.54
N PHE A 48 -1.94 -22.98 -7.76
CA PHE A 48 -2.91 -21.99 -7.29
C PHE A 48 -3.94 -21.65 -8.36
N ASP A 49 -5.20 -21.59 -7.95
CA ASP A 49 -6.30 -21.10 -8.79
C ASP A 49 -6.30 -19.57 -8.87
N TRP A 50 -5.89 -18.92 -7.77
CA TRP A 50 -5.85 -17.46 -7.66
C TRP A 50 -4.56 -16.96 -7.01
N ILE A 51 -4.05 -15.84 -7.53
CA ILE A 51 -3.03 -15.04 -6.86
C ILE A 51 -3.63 -13.67 -6.55
N VAL A 52 -3.62 -13.29 -5.28
CA VAL A 52 -4.20 -12.04 -4.79
C VAL A 52 -3.07 -11.11 -4.35
N PHE A 53 -3.00 -9.93 -4.95
CA PHE A 53 -2.02 -8.91 -4.61
C PHE A 53 -2.66 -7.81 -3.76
N SER A 54 -2.14 -7.62 -2.55
CA SER A 54 -2.60 -6.57 -1.64
C SER A 54 -1.86 -5.24 -1.79
N SER A 55 -0.91 -5.15 -2.74
CA SER A 55 -0.15 -3.92 -3.02
C SER A 55 0.65 -4.00 -4.31
N ALA A 56 0.95 -2.85 -4.92
CA ALA A 56 1.83 -2.72 -6.08
C ALA A 56 3.26 -3.25 -5.80
N ASN A 57 3.78 -3.05 -4.58
CA ASN A 57 5.08 -3.61 -4.19
C ASN A 57 5.06 -5.14 -4.19
N GLY A 58 3.99 -5.75 -3.69
CA GLY A 58 3.80 -7.20 -3.75
C GLY A 58 3.92 -7.73 -5.17
N VAL A 59 3.30 -7.05 -6.14
CA VAL A 59 3.41 -7.39 -7.58
C VAL A 59 4.87 -7.30 -8.03
N ARG A 60 5.54 -6.17 -7.79
CA ARG A 60 6.92 -5.95 -8.26
C ARG A 60 7.89 -6.99 -7.70
N TYR A 61 7.90 -7.18 -6.39
CA TYR A 61 8.79 -8.15 -5.74
C TYR A 61 8.51 -9.59 -6.20
N PHE A 62 7.23 -9.95 -6.31
CA PHE A 62 6.82 -11.28 -6.77
C PHE A 62 7.29 -11.58 -8.20
N PHE A 63 6.99 -10.69 -9.15
CA PHE A 63 7.35 -10.91 -10.55
C PHE A 63 8.84 -10.72 -10.81
N HIS A 64 9.52 -9.81 -10.12
CA HIS A 64 10.97 -9.72 -10.20
C HIS A 64 11.64 -11.03 -9.78
N GLU A 65 11.13 -11.69 -8.74
CA GLU A 65 11.69 -12.97 -8.32
C GLU A 65 11.32 -14.11 -9.28
N LEU A 66 10.06 -14.17 -9.73
CA LEU A 66 9.60 -15.17 -10.71
C LEU A 66 10.43 -15.13 -11.98
N LEU A 67 10.70 -13.94 -12.50
CA LEU A 67 11.35 -13.75 -13.82
C LEU A 67 12.87 -13.90 -13.79
N LYS A 68 13.49 -14.16 -12.64
CA LYS A 68 14.92 -14.49 -12.58
C LYS A 68 15.25 -15.81 -13.29
N ASP A 69 14.40 -16.82 -13.07
CA ASP A 69 14.65 -18.19 -13.52
C ASP A 69 13.50 -18.79 -14.32
N ARG A 70 12.38 -18.06 -14.46
CA ARG A 70 11.13 -18.52 -15.06
C ARG A 70 10.51 -17.43 -15.93
N ASP A 71 9.41 -17.75 -16.58
CA ASP A 71 8.62 -16.78 -17.34
C ASP A 71 7.13 -16.84 -16.94
N LEU A 72 6.33 -15.92 -17.50
CA LEU A 72 4.92 -15.75 -17.16
C LEU A 72 4.04 -16.96 -17.51
N ARG A 73 4.50 -17.87 -18.38
CA ARG A 73 3.77 -19.12 -18.71
C ARG A 73 3.61 -20.03 -17.50
N ARG A 74 4.41 -19.83 -16.43
CA ARG A 74 4.27 -20.54 -15.16
C ARG A 74 2.98 -20.22 -14.42
N LEU A 75 2.34 -19.09 -14.71
CA LEU A 75 1.03 -18.74 -14.17
C LEU A 75 -0.08 -19.67 -14.69
N GLY A 76 0.10 -20.28 -15.87
CA GLY A 76 -0.90 -21.18 -16.46
C GLY A 76 -2.27 -20.52 -16.60
N SER A 77 -3.28 -21.12 -15.98
CA SER A 77 -4.66 -20.62 -15.93
C SER A 77 -4.99 -19.92 -14.60
N CYS A 78 -4.00 -19.61 -13.80
CA CYS A 78 -4.17 -18.91 -12.53
C CYS A 78 -4.78 -17.52 -12.76
N ARG A 79 -5.83 -17.18 -12.01
CA ARG A 79 -6.46 -15.87 -12.05
C ARG A 79 -5.75 -14.89 -11.10
N LEU A 80 -5.79 -13.62 -11.45
CA LEU A 80 -5.15 -12.56 -10.69
C LEU A 80 -6.20 -11.63 -10.08
N ALA A 81 -6.01 -11.24 -8.83
CA ALA A 81 -6.81 -10.21 -8.20
C ALA A 81 -5.93 -9.15 -7.56
N SER A 82 -6.30 -7.90 -7.71
CA SER A 82 -5.63 -6.76 -7.08
C SER A 82 -6.56 -6.00 -6.16
N ILE A 83 -5.98 -5.42 -5.11
CA ILE A 83 -6.72 -4.61 -4.15
C ILE A 83 -7.21 -3.28 -4.74
N GLY A 84 -6.61 -2.81 -5.83
CA GLY A 84 -6.99 -1.55 -6.45
C GLY A 84 -6.19 -1.23 -7.71
N PRO A 85 -6.51 -0.10 -8.39
CA PRO A 85 -5.94 0.28 -9.69
C PRO A 85 -4.42 0.35 -9.70
N SER A 86 -3.78 0.96 -8.71
CA SER A 86 -2.32 1.07 -8.66
C SER A 86 -1.61 -0.29 -8.56
N THR A 87 -2.30 -1.31 -8.03
CA THR A 87 -1.79 -2.68 -8.00
C THR A 87 -1.95 -3.35 -9.36
N ASP A 88 -3.06 -3.08 -10.06
CA ASP A 88 -3.29 -3.55 -11.42
C ASP A 88 -2.34 -2.87 -12.43
N GLU A 89 -2.09 -1.58 -12.29
CA GLU A 89 -1.07 -0.86 -13.07
C GLU A 89 0.32 -1.48 -12.91
N ALA A 90 0.65 -1.95 -11.69
CA ALA A 90 1.90 -2.67 -11.47
C ALA A 90 1.92 -4.05 -12.17
N LEU A 91 0.79 -4.75 -12.30
CA LEU A 91 0.65 -5.95 -13.14
C LEU A 91 0.83 -5.61 -14.62
N GLY A 92 0.31 -4.46 -15.07
CA GLY A 92 0.48 -3.95 -16.43
C GLY A 92 1.95 -3.80 -16.86
N GLN A 93 2.87 -3.52 -15.93
CA GLN A 93 4.31 -3.49 -16.20
C GLN A 93 4.86 -4.87 -16.66
N PHE A 94 4.15 -5.94 -16.33
CA PHE A 94 4.44 -7.32 -16.74
C PHE A 94 3.46 -7.82 -17.83
N HIS A 95 2.71 -6.92 -18.47
CA HIS A 95 1.67 -7.24 -19.49
C HIS A 95 0.56 -8.15 -18.97
N LEU A 96 0.24 -8.03 -17.68
CA LEU A 96 -0.83 -8.76 -17.00
C LEU A 96 -1.89 -7.79 -16.51
N HIS A 97 -3.11 -8.29 -16.37
CA HIS A 97 -4.23 -7.56 -15.77
C HIS A 97 -4.93 -8.42 -14.74
N SER A 98 -5.58 -7.78 -13.78
CA SER A 98 -6.39 -8.48 -12.80
C SER A 98 -7.71 -8.96 -13.42
N ASP A 99 -8.09 -10.20 -13.12
CA ASP A 99 -9.44 -10.71 -13.39
C ASP A 99 -10.48 -10.09 -12.46
N LEU A 100 -10.02 -9.57 -11.29
CA LEU A 100 -10.87 -8.90 -10.32
C LEU A 100 -10.15 -7.75 -9.63
N ILE A 101 -10.80 -6.59 -9.65
CA ILE A 101 -10.45 -5.40 -8.87
C ILE A 101 -11.75 -4.97 -8.18
N PRO A 102 -11.79 -4.80 -6.84
CA PRO A 102 -13.01 -4.46 -6.14
C PRO A 102 -13.45 -3.02 -6.45
N GLN A 103 -14.75 -2.74 -6.33
CA GLN A 103 -15.29 -1.39 -6.53
C GLN A 103 -14.78 -0.38 -5.50
N ARG A 104 -14.54 -0.82 -4.26
CA ARG A 104 -13.86 -0.05 -3.22
C ARG A 104 -12.52 -0.73 -2.90
N TYR A 105 -11.45 0.02 -2.95
CA TYR A 105 -10.06 -0.47 -2.87
C TYR A 105 -9.62 -0.76 -1.42
N VAL A 106 -10.41 -1.62 -0.75
CA VAL A 106 -10.16 -2.07 0.63
C VAL A 106 -10.24 -3.59 0.71
N ALA A 107 -9.51 -4.17 1.66
CA ALA A 107 -9.40 -5.62 1.83
C ALA A 107 -10.77 -6.29 2.07
N GLU A 108 -11.67 -5.60 2.77
CA GLU A 108 -13.03 -6.07 3.07
C GLU A 108 -13.85 -6.29 1.81
N GLN A 109 -13.78 -5.33 0.87
CA GLN A 109 -14.52 -5.40 -0.39
C GLN A 109 -13.91 -6.43 -1.33
N LEU A 110 -12.57 -6.48 -1.41
CA LEU A 110 -11.86 -7.50 -2.19
C LEU A 110 -12.24 -8.91 -1.72
N ALA A 111 -12.29 -9.13 -0.40
CA ALA A 111 -12.71 -10.41 0.15
C ALA A 111 -14.17 -10.75 -0.17
N GLU A 112 -15.08 -9.78 -0.09
CA GLU A 112 -16.50 -9.95 -0.40
C GLU A 112 -16.72 -10.35 -1.87
N GLU A 113 -16.04 -9.67 -2.80
CA GLU A 113 -16.18 -9.95 -4.23
C GLU A 113 -15.47 -11.26 -4.66
N LEU A 114 -14.38 -11.64 -3.99
CA LEU A 114 -13.69 -12.92 -4.22
C LEU A 114 -14.44 -14.11 -3.60
N ALA A 115 -15.12 -13.94 -2.48
CA ALA A 115 -15.74 -15.04 -1.72
C ALA A 115 -16.55 -16.04 -2.56
N PRO A 116 -17.44 -15.62 -3.47
CA PRO A 116 -18.20 -16.55 -4.32
C PRO A 116 -17.35 -17.31 -5.35
N LEU A 117 -16.12 -16.84 -5.63
CA LEU A 117 -15.24 -17.37 -6.68
C LEU A 117 -14.18 -18.34 -6.15
N VAL A 118 -13.94 -18.34 -4.83
CA VAL A 118 -12.77 -19.02 -4.21
C VAL A 118 -13.14 -20.22 -3.35
N SER A 119 -14.40 -20.58 -3.22
CA SER A 119 -14.81 -21.77 -2.45
C SER A 119 -14.14 -23.03 -3.00
N LYS A 120 -13.43 -23.77 -2.12
CA LYS A 120 -12.63 -24.96 -2.48
C LYS A 120 -11.53 -24.67 -3.52
N ARG A 121 -11.04 -23.45 -3.57
CA ARG A 121 -9.95 -23.02 -4.46
C ARG A 121 -8.68 -22.75 -3.66
N SER A 122 -7.56 -23.01 -4.30
CA SER A 122 -6.23 -22.66 -3.77
C SER A 122 -5.92 -21.21 -4.08
N VAL A 123 -5.70 -20.41 -3.05
CA VAL A 123 -5.47 -18.96 -3.15
C VAL A 123 -4.11 -18.60 -2.55
N LEU A 124 -3.24 -18.00 -3.35
CA LEU A 124 -2.02 -17.40 -2.89
C LEU A 124 -2.24 -15.91 -2.60
N LEU A 125 -2.04 -15.48 -1.36
CA LEU A 125 -2.02 -14.07 -1.01
C LEU A 125 -0.58 -13.55 -0.93
N VAL A 126 -0.22 -12.63 -1.82
CA VAL A 126 1.07 -11.93 -1.85
C VAL A 126 0.95 -10.62 -1.10
N ARG A 127 1.75 -10.47 -0.03
CA ARG A 127 1.61 -9.33 0.89
C ARG A 127 2.95 -8.80 1.43
N ALA A 128 2.89 -7.68 2.14
CA ALA A 128 3.97 -7.18 2.98
C ALA A 128 4.11 -8.01 4.26
N SER A 129 5.26 -7.87 4.95
CA SER A 129 5.50 -8.48 6.27
C SER A 129 4.52 -8.01 7.35
N ARG A 130 3.90 -6.85 7.17
CA ARG A 130 2.85 -6.31 8.05
C ARG A 130 1.61 -5.92 7.27
N GLY A 131 0.47 -5.94 7.94
CA GLY A 131 -0.84 -5.63 7.37
C GLY A 131 -1.94 -6.35 8.13
N ARG A 132 -3.20 -6.06 7.77
CA ARG A 132 -4.37 -6.66 8.42
C ARG A 132 -4.63 -8.08 7.90
N GLU A 133 -5.12 -8.95 8.77
CA GLU A 133 -5.44 -10.34 8.42
C GLU A 133 -6.86 -10.50 7.83
N VAL A 134 -7.66 -9.43 7.79
CA VAL A 134 -9.08 -9.48 7.41
C VAL A 134 -9.33 -10.16 6.05
N LEU A 135 -8.44 -9.97 5.09
CA LEU A 135 -8.56 -10.60 3.77
C LEU A 135 -8.44 -12.12 3.87
N VAL A 136 -7.43 -12.61 4.58
CA VAL A 136 -7.18 -14.04 4.78
C VAL A 136 -8.33 -14.69 5.54
N GLU A 137 -8.76 -14.06 6.64
CA GLU A 137 -9.84 -14.57 7.49
C GLU A 137 -11.13 -14.74 6.70
N ARG A 138 -11.50 -13.72 5.92
CA ARG A 138 -12.73 -13.76 5.10
C ARG A 138 -12.66 -14.77 3.95
N LEU A 139 -11.52 -14.89 3.27
CA LEU A 139 -11.36 -15.87 2.19
C LEU A 139 -11.39 -17.29 2.74
N ARG A 140 -10.76 -17.56 3.90
CA ARG A 140 -10.86 -18.86 4.58
C ARG A 140 -12.29 -19.15 5.02
N ALA A 141 -12.99 -18.17 5.57
CA ALA A 141 -14.41 -18.32 5.94
C ALA A 141 -15.31 -18.61 4.73
N ALA A 142 -14.94 -18.15 3.53
CA ALA A 142 -15.59 -18.48 2.26
C ALA A 142 -15.21 -19.87 1.71
N GLY A 143 -14.37 -20.63 2.43
CA GLY A 143 -13.98 -21.99 2.06
C GLY A 143 -12.78 -22.08 1.11
N ALA A 144 -11.98 -21.01 1.00
CA ALA A 144 -10.72 -21.02 0.24
C ALA A 144 -9.58 -21.66 1.05
N GLU A 145 -8.68 -22.36 0.35
CA GLU A 145 -7.40 -22.80 0.88
C GLU A 145 -6.37 -21.67 0.69
N VAL A 146 -6.21 -20.82 1.71
CA VAL A 146 -5.39 -19.61 1.60
C VAL A 146 -3.99 -19.85 2.15
N GLU A 147 -3.00 -19.71 1.27
CA GLU A 147 -1.60 -19.59 1.61
C GLU A 147 -1.14 -18.14 1.50
N GLN A 148 -0.29 -17.69 2.42
CA GLN A 148 0.27 -16.34 2.41
C GLN A 148 1.77 -16.40 2.13
N VAL A 149 2.25 -15.46 1.31
CA VAL A 149 3.68 -15.23 1.14
C VAL A 149 4.03 -13.76 1.35
N VAL A 150 5.03 -13.52 2.17
CA VAL A 150 5.62 -12.20 2.35
C VAL A 150 6.60 -11.96 1.22
N ALA A 151 6.26 -11.03 0.32
CA ALA A 151 7.09 -10.69 -0.82
C ALA A 151 8.11 -9.58 -0.49
N TYR A 152 7.80 -8.72 0.47
CA TYR A 152 8.67 -7.63 0.89
C TYR A 152 8.43 -7.24 2.34
N ASP A 153 9.46 -6.67 2.96
CA ASP A 153 9.38 -6.11 4.30
C ASP A 153 9.05 -4.61 4.22
N SER A 154 8.11 -4.19 5.09
CA SER A 154 7.81 -2.79 5.33
C SER A 154 8.30 -2.43 6.71
N CYS A 155 9.43 -1.74 6.77
CA CYS A 155 10.12 -1.38 8.01
C CYS A 155 9.86 0.08 8.37
N ASP A 156 9.76 0.38 9.65
CA ASP A 156 9.69 1.76 10.11
C ASP A 156 11.06 2.43 9.96
N ILE A 157 11.07 3.71 9.62
CA ILE A 157 12.26 4.55 9.75
C ILE A 157 12.42 4.88 11.25
N GLU A 158 13.65 4.74 11.75
CA GLU A 158 13.93 4.87 13.18
C GLU A 158 13.94 6.34 13.66
N SER A 159 14.36 7.27 12.79
CA SER A 159 14.45 8.69 13.14
C SER A 159 14.12 9.58 11.95
N ALA A 160 13.50 10.71 12.23
CA ALA A 160 13.30 11.77 11.26
C ALA A 160 14.61 12.55 11.01
N SER A 161 14.70 13.20 9.85
CA SER A 161 15.75 14.20 9.60
C SER A 161 15.67 15.31 10.67
N PRO A 162 16.79 15.73 11.28
CA PRO A 162 16.78 16.79 12.30
C PRO A 162 16.16 18.09 11.81
N GLU A 163 16.35 18.44 10.54
CA GLU A 163 15.75 19.62 9.93
C GLU A 163 14.22 19.50 9.84
N ILE A 164 13.71 18.36 9.38
CA ILE A 164 12.27 18.12 9.27
C ILE A 164 11.64 18.06 10.66
N GLN A 165 12.30 17.43 11.63
CA GLN A 165 11.83 17.44 13.01
C GLN A 165 11.69 18.89 13.54
N ARG A 166 12.72 19.71 13.38
CA ARG A 166 12.67 21.12 13.78
C ARG A 166 11.53 21.88 13.12
N ARG A 167 11.38 21.75 11.80
CA ARG A 167 10.29 22.41 11.04
C ARG A 167 8.90 21.93 11.47
N MET A 168 8.77 20.64 11.80
CA MET A 168 7.53 20.08 12.33
C MET A 168 7.20 20.67 13.70
N ASP A 169 8.20 20.74 14.61
CA ASP A 169 8.03 21.29 15.96
C ASP A 169 7.65 22.78 15.92
N GLN A 170 8.14 23.53 14.95
CA GLN A 170 7.90 24.96 14.76
C GLN A 170 6.61 25.26 13.98
N GLY A 171 5.89 24.21 13.49
CA GLY A 171 4.68 24.40 12.68
C GLY A 171 4.95 25.01 11.30
N GLU A 172 6.16 24.84 10.76
CA GLU A 172 6.55 25.32 9.43
C GLU A 172 6.13 24.38 8.30
N ILE A 173 5.47 23.26 8.60
CA ILE A 173 4.95 22.30 7.63
C ILE A 173 3.43 22.36 7.62
N ASP A 174 2.85 22.86 6.54
CA ASP A 174 1.38 23.02 6.41
C ASP A 174 0.67 21.66 6.32
N TRP A 175 1.23 20.74 5.51
CA TRP A 175 0.58 19.47 5.18
C TRP A 175 1.51 18.26 5.27
N VAL A 176 0.99 17.16 5.79
CA VAL A 176 1.63 15.84 5.72
C VAL A 176 0.71 14.87 4.99
N THR A 177 1.21 14.26 3.90
CA THR A 177 0.48 13.23 3.16
C THR A 177 0.64 11.87 3.84
N VAL A 178 -0.46 11.14 4.07
CA VAL A 178 -0.46 9.84 4.75
C VAL A 178 -1.14 8.80 3.86
N THR A 179 -0.35 7.95 3.22
CA THR A 179 -0.81 7.08 2.14
C THR A 179 -0.96 5.61 2.53
N SER A 180 -0.87 5.27 3.80
CA SER A 180 -1.22 3.95 4.34
C SER A 180 -1.29 3.94 5.86
N SER A 181 -1.96 2.94 6.45
CA SER A 181 -1.96 2.72 7.90
C SER A 181 -0.55 2.47 8.47
N ALA A 182 0.32 1.81 7.71
CA ALA A 182 1.71 1.59 8.11
C ALA A 182 2.48 2.93 8.23
N ILE A 183 2.30 3.83 7.27
CA ILE A 183 2.86 5.18 7.31
C ILE A 183 2.26 5.97 8.48
N ALA A 184 0.94 5.89 8.71
CA ALA A 184 0.29 6.56 9.83
C ALA A 184 0.91 6.15 11.19
N GLN A 185 1.08 4.85 11.42
CA GLN A 185 1.70 4.31 12.62
C GLN A 185 3.17 4.77 12.78
N SER A 186 3.92 4.76 11.68
CA SER A 186 5.32 5.17 11.68
C SER A 186 5.48 6.67 11.96
N LEU A 187 4.63 7.52 11.37
CA LEU A 187 4.60 8.96 11.64
C LEU A 187 4.27 9.27 13.10
N GLY A 188 3.32 8.55 13.70
CA GLY A 188 3.00 8.68 15.12
C GLY A 188 4.22 8.40 16.01
N ARG A 189 5.07 7.41 15.64
CA ARG A 189 6.31 7.12 16.35
C ARG A 189 7.41 8.17 16.10
N LEU A 190 7.54 8.62 14.84
CA LEU A 190 8.58 9.57 14.44
C LEU A 190 8.38 10.95 15.04
N PHE A 191 7.16 11.47 15.00
CA PHE A 191 6.87 12.88 15.31
C PHE A 191 5.96 13.05 16.53
N GLY A 192 5.26 12.00 16.96
CA GLY A 192 4.41 12.06 18.15
C GLY A 192 3.47 13.28 18.16
N GLU A 193 3.53 14.06 19.25
CA GLU A 193 2.71 15.26 19.42
C GLU A 193 2.97 16.35 18.37
N SER A 194 4.16 16.41 17.78
CA SER A 194 4.50 17.43 16.76
C SER A 194 3.64 17.34 15.51
N LEU A 195 3.03 16.16 15.22
CA LEU A 195 2.06 16.02 14.14
C LEU A 195 0.81 16.90 14.31
N ARG A 196 0.52 17.38 15.51
CA ARG A 196 -0.61 18.30 15.76
C ARG A 196 -0.36 19.70 15.22
N ASN A 197 0.88 20.05 14.91
CA ASN A 197 1.25 21.34 14.35
C ASN A 197 1.04 21.44 12.84
N THR A 198 0.56 20.37 12.19
CA THR A 198 0.38 20.26 10.75
C THR A 198 -0.98 19.67 10.40
N LYS A 199 -1.45 19.89 9.18
CA LYS A 199 -2.65 19.28 8.64
C LYS A 199 -2.32 17.92 8.02
N LEU A 200 -3.07 16.88 8.39
CA LEU A 200 -2.90 15.53 7.85
C LEU A 200 -3.88 15.28 6.71
N ALA A 201 -3.33 14.85 5.56
CA ALA A 201 -4.12 14.42 4.41
C ALA A 201 -4.01 12.89 4.24
N SER A 202 -5.09 12.18 4.48
CA SER A 202 -5.14 10.72 4.41
C SER A 202 -5.62 10.22 3.04
N ILE A 203 -5.10 9.05 2.63
CA ILE A 203 -5.46 8.44 1.34
C ILE A 203 -6.81 7.69 1.38
N SER A 204 -7.28 7.27 2.55
CA SER A 204 -8.46 6.41 2.64
C SER A 204 -9.05 6.37 4.05
N PRO A 205 -10.33 5.92 4.22
CA PRO A 205 -10.96 5.77 5.53
C PRO A 205 -10.17 4.88 6.51
N VAL A 206 -9.50 3.84 6.01
CA VAL A 206 -8.68 2.96 6.84
C VAL A 206 -7.45 3.69 7.41
N THR A 207 -6.85 4.57 6.60
CA THR A 207 -5.72 5.41 7.03
C THR A 207 -6.19 6.49 8.01
N THR A 208 -7.33 7.11 7.74
CA THR A 208 -8.00 8.06 8.64
C THR A 208 -8.25 7.42 10.00
N ALA A 209 -8.93 6.28 10.05
CA ALA A 209 -9.22 5.57 11.30
C ALA A 209 -7.93 5.18 12.07
N THR A 210 -6.85 4.87 11.36
CA THR A 210 -5.55 4.60 12.00
C THR A 210 -4.98 5.86 12.66
N LEU A 211 -5.00 7.00 11.98
CA LEU A 211 -4.54 8.29 12.54
C LEU A 211 -5.38 8.71 13.76
N GLU A 212 -6.70 8.58 13.67
CA GLU A 212 -7.62 8.89 14.76
C GLU A 212 -7.40 7.98 15.97
N SER A 213 -7.13 6.69 15.76
CA SER A 213 -6.77 5.75 16.84
C SER A 213 -5.47 6.12 17.56
N LEU A 214 -4.60 6.90 16.91
CA LEU A 214 -3.37 7.46 17.44
C LEU A 214 -3.57 8.89 18.02
N ASN A 215 -4.82 9.34 18.14
CA ASN A 215 -5.22 10.68 18.61
C ASN A 215 -4.74 11.83 17.71
N HIS A 216 -4.63 11.59 16.39
CA HIS A 216 -4.34 12.63 15.40
C HIS A 216 -5.58 12.95 14.57
N THR A 217 -5.90 14.24 14.42
CA THR A 217 -7.02 14.71 13.61
C THR A 217 -6.61 14.74 12.12
N VAL A 218 -7.45 14.16 11.27
CA VAL A 218 -7.28 14.22 9.82
C VAL A 218 -7.99 15.47 9.28
N ALA A 219 -7.28 16.32 8.57
CA ALA A 219 -7.84 17.55 8.01
C ALA A 219 -8.63 17.27 6.72
N VAL A 220 -8.13 16.35 5.89
CA VAL A 220 -8.80 15.92 4.64
C VAL A 220 -8.55 14.46 4.36
N GLU A 221 -9.54 13.81 3.74
CA GLU A 221 -9.44 12.44 3.23
C GLU A 221 -9.65 12.48 1.70
N ALA A 222 -8.85 11.71 0.97
CA ALA A 222 -8.98 11.60 -0.47
C ALA A 222 -10.29 10.90 -0.85
N SER A 223 -11.00 11.45 -1.84
CA SER A 223 -12.18 10.81 -2.43
C SER A 223 -11.82 9.65 -3.36
N GLU A 224 -10.66 9.74 -4.02
CA GLU A 224 -10.05 8.65 -4.78
C GLU A 224 -8.85 8.14 -3.99
N TYR A 225 -8.80 6.83 -3.70
CA TYR A 225 -7.79 6.22 -2.82
C TYR A 225 -6.45 6.01 -3.52
N ASN A 226 -5.92 7.08 -4.11
CA ASN A 226 -4.63 7.15 -4.77
C ASN A 226 -3.88 8.45 -4.41
N THR A 227 -2.62 8.56 -4.81
CA THR A 227 -1.79 9.74 -4.49
C THR A 227 -2.30 11.03 -5.13
N LYS A 228 -2.90 10.93 -6.33
CA LYS A 228 -3.54 12.05 -7.00
C LYS A 228 -4.71 12.59 -6.17
N GLY A 229 -5.57 11.69 -5.67
CA GLY A 229 -6.71 12.07 -4.82
C GLY A 229 -6.29 12.76 -3.53
N VAL A 230 -5.14 12.38 -2.92
CA VAL A 230 -4.59 13.08 -1.75
C VAL A 230 -4.21 14.51 -2.08
N VAL A 231 -3.54 14.74 -3.21
CA VAL A 231 -3.18 16.09 -3.66
C VAL A 231 -4.43 16.92 -3.97
N ASP A 232 -5.41 16.34 -4.65
CA ASP A 232 -6.67 17.02 -4.99
C ASP A 232 -7.46 17.41 -3.73
N ALA A 233 -7.47 16.58 -2.69
CA ALA A 233 -8.10 16.88 -1.41
C ALA A 233 -7.42 18.05 -0.67
N ILE A 234 -6.07 18.10 -0.71
CA ILE A 234 -5.30 19.22 -0.16
C ILE A 234 -5.67 20.52 -0.88
N LEU A 235 -5.66 20.50 -2.23
CA LEU A 235 -5.98 21.68 -3.05
C LEU A 235 -7.38 22.22 -2.79
N ALA A 236 -8.37 21.35 -2.70
CA ALA A 236 -9.76 21.75 -2.43
C ALA A 236 -9.92 22.48 -1.07
N THR A 237 -8.96 22.32 -0.17
CA THR A 237 -8.96 22.95 1.16
C THR A 237 -8.05 24.18 1.21
N ALA A 238 -6.98 24.23 0.41
CA ALA A 238 -6.03 25.33 0.39
C ALA A 238 -6.55 26.58 -0.37
N VAL A 239 -7.55 26.42 -1.25
CA VAL A 239 -8.12 27.50 -2.08
C VAL A 239 -9.30 28.22 -1.39
N LYS A 240 -9.60 27.89 -0.16
CA LYS A 240 -10.59 28.61 0.68
C LYS A 240 -9.89 29.54 1.66
#